data_1f2b3574fd4303a0d38e9f7672d01d64
#
_entry.id   1f2b3574fd4303a0d38e9f7672d01d64
#
_cell.length_a   1.000
_cell.length_b   1.000
_cell.length_c   1.000
_cell.angle_alpha   90.00
_cell.angle_beta   90.00
_cell.angle_gamma   90.00
#
_symmetry.space_group_name_H-M   'P 1'
#
loop_
_entity.id
_entity.type
_entity.pdbx_description
1 polymer ?
#
loop_
_entity_poly.entity_id
_entity_poly.type
_entity_poly.pdbx_seq_one_letter_code
_entity_poly.pdbx_strand_id
1 'polypeptide(L)'
;MARLKPRLRSMFDAVFHGKQMQAVNGYFSTFTAYQPSFTTWTGGIYEAELTRSIIESGANHASKLKPEISGTAQRHATASLAYQPNPWMTTPQFIKRIYTMLQVNDTALIIPLFADDDATHVGYYPVLPSKCTAYDVGGELWLKLDFPTAESVFVEWSRVGVMTRHQYRSDLFGDGTNVLNPTLELIHAQTEGEMNAIKQGAFIRFIGKLSQNRNDTDKDKAQKDFNKQLDPSNAGGIAVYDRIFDDVKQIAPSSYTVDAAQMERIEKSAYRFFGTNEDVVLNKADEDTYNAFYEGNVETFAVQLGYVLTAMTFTQNEIAHGNEIMFSANRLEFASNTTKLAVSTAMFDRGIWNGNQVADVFQSPHYAGGERHVIRGEYIDLSLISEHTAEQAASAAQTNANIALSEQAGAPNDKGQGGNDAKQTE
;
A
#
# COMPACT_ATOMS: atom_id res chain seq x y z
N MET A 1 -22.90 -21.56 13.59
CA MET A 1 -21.98 -22.17 12.62
C MET A 1 -20.71 -22.55 13.31
N ALA A 2 -20.34 -23.84 13.33
CA ALA A 2 -19.05 -24.27 13.88
C ALA A 2 -17.93 -23.66 13.03
N ARG A 3 -16.97 -22.98 13.65
CA ARG A 3 -15.76 -22.49 12.95
C ARG A 3 -14.95 -23.71 12.51
N LEU A 4 -14.96 -24.00 11.23
CA LEU A 4 -14.02 -24.95 10.63
C LEU A 4 -12.62 -24.41 10.86
N LYS A 5 -11.80 -25.14 11.61
CA LYS A 5 -10.39 -24.77 11.84
C LYS A 5 -9.58 -25.29 10.67
N PRO A 6 -9.00 -24.44 9.83
CA PRO A 6 -8.12 -24.90 8.76
C PRO A 6 -6.89 -25.56 9.38
N ARG A 7 -6.51 -26.72 8.86
CA ARG A 7 -5.25 -27.39 9.20
C ARG A 7 -4.32 -27.24 8.01
N LEU A 8 -3.17 -26.65 8.22
CA LEU A 8 -2.07 -26.71 7.25
C LEU A 8 -1.65 -28.15 6.96
N ARG A 9 -1.91 -29.03 7.90
CA ARG A 9 -1.66 -30.48 7.78
C ARG A 9 -2.38 -31.08 6.57
N SER A 10 -3.65 -30.75 6.36
CA SER A 10 -4.43 -31.35 5.29
C SER A 10 -3.95 -30.93 3.89
N MET A 11 -3.42 -29.73 3.76
CA MET A 11 -2.91 -29.25 2.50
C MET A 11 -1.63 -29.99 2.06
N PHE A 12 -0.75 -30.30 3.01
CA PHE A 12 0.45 -31.07 2.73
C PHE A 12 0.16 -32.58 2.62
N ASP A 13 -0.81 -33.09 3.38
CA ASP A 13 -1.22 -34.49 3.32
C ASP A 13 -2.01 -34.83 2.04
N ALA A 14 -2.78 -33.86 1.47
CA ALA A 14 -3.48 -34.03 0.20
C ALA A 14 -2.53 -34.14 -1.01
N VAL A 15 -1.34 -33.53 -0.89
CA VAL A 15 -0.28 -33.62 -1.92
C VAL A 15 0.65 -34.80 -1.69
N PHE A 16 0.81 -35.24 -0.44
CA PHE A 16 1.73 -36.31 -0.05
C PHE A 16 1.01 -37.38 0.77
N HIS A 17 0.74 -38.53 0.19
CA HIS A 17 0.23 -39.68 0.89
C HIS A 17 1.16 -40.07 2.08
N GLY A 18 0.84 -39.56 3.25
CA GLY A 18 1.06 -40.29 4.51
C GLY A 18 2.43 -40.29 5.18
N LYS A 19 3.46 -39.46 4.83
CA LYS A 19 4.79 -39.62 5.49
C LYS A 19 5.53 -38.37 5.97
N GLN A 20 4.98 -37.14 5.92
CA GLN A 20 5.82 -35.97 6.17
C GLN A 20 5.33 -34.97 7.21
N MET A 21 5.04 -35.43 8.42
CA MET A 21 4.66 -34.56 9.53
C MET A 21 5.82 -33.81 10.21
N GLN A 22 7.08 -34.25 10.01
CA GLN A 22 8.23 -33.63 10.67
C GLN A 22 8.72 -32.35 9.96
N ALA A 23 8.60 -32.28 8.64
CA ALA A 23 9.07 -31.12 7.85
C ALA A 23 8.24 -29.85 8.07
N VAL A 24 6.92 -30.00 8.24
CA VAL A 24 6.02 -28.89 8.50
C VAL A 24 6.27 -28.25 9.87
N ASN A 25 6.56 -29.07 10.87
CA ASN A 25 6.89 -28.59 12.22
C ASN A 25 8.22 -27.82 12.24
N GLY A 26 9.19 -28.18 11.41
CA GLY A 26 10.46 -27.47 11.27
C GLY A 26 10.29 -26.09 10.66
N TYR A 27 9.48 -25.93 9.63
CA TYR A 27 9.21 -24.63 8.99
C TYR A 27 8.44 -23.68 9.91
N PHE A 28 7.48 -24.18 10.67
CA PHE A 28 6.67 -23.36 11.56
C PHE A 28 7.29 -23.12 12.94
N SER A 29 8.21 -23.93 13.40
CA SER A 29 8.98 -23.64 14.62
C SER A 29 9.86 -22.38 14.45
N THR A 30 10.23 -22.00 13.21
CA THR A 30 10.97 -20.79 12.91
C THR A 30 10.11 -19.51 13.03
N PHE A 31 8.78 -19.64 12.95
CA PHE A 31 7.87 -18.50 13.09
C PHE A 31 7.79 -17.92 14.51
N THR A 32 8.15 -18.68 15.53
CA THR A 32 8.06 -18.28 16.94
C THR A 32 9.32 -17.59 17.46
N ALA A 33 10.42 -17.63 16.69
CA ALA A 33 11.67 -17.00 17.09
C ALA A 33 11.80 -15.63 16.40
N TYR A 34 11.19 -14.60 17.00
CA TYR A 34 11.56 -13.23 16.70
C TYR A 34 12.97 -12.99 17.26
N GLN A 35 13.96 -13.10 16.41
CA GLN A 35 15.30 -12.60 16.68
C GLN A 35 15.45 -11.29 15.92
N PRO A 36 15.58 -10.15 16.62
CA PRO A 36 16.00 -8.92 15.97
C PRO A 36 17.43 -9.14 15.48
N SER A 37 17.59 -9.47 14.21
CA SER A 37 18.92 -9.56 13.61
C SER A 37 19.32 -8.14 13.20
N PHE A 38 20.32 -7.60 13.86
CA PHE A 38 21.09 -6.48 13.30
C PHE A 38 21.96 -7.05 12.18
N THR A 39 21.36 -7.30 11.04
CA THR A 39 22.07 -7.81 9.88
C THR A 39 22.76 -6.65 9.17
N THR A 40 24.06 -6.74 9.04
CA THR A 40 24.80 -6.02 8.02
C THR A 40 24.11 -6.29 6.67
N TRP A 41 23.90 -5.27 5.84
CA TRP A 41 23.27 -5.42 4.54
C TRP A 41 23.97 -6.52 3.72
N THR A 42 23.23 -7.53 3.32
CA THR A 42 23.73 -8.71 2.58
C THR A 42 23.39 -8.66 1.09
N GLY A 43 22.86 -7.52 0.61
CA GLY A 43 22.47 -7.32 -0.78
C GLY A 43 21.00 -7.50 -1.07
N GLY A 44 20.17 -7.77 -0.06
CA GLY A 44 18.72 -7.92 -0.23
C GLY A 44 18.01 -6.57 -0.40
N ILE A 45 17.07 -6.49 -1.35
CA ILE A 45 16.27 -5.27 -1.62
C ILE A 45 15.52 -4.80 -0.39
N TYR A 46 14.94 -5.72 0.38
CA TYR A 46 14.17 -5.39 1.58
C TYR A 46 15.06 -5.08 2.80
N GLU A 47 16.36 -5.25 2.70
CA GLU A 47 17.30 -4.95 3.78
C GLU A 47 17.79 -3.51 3.74
N ALA A 48 17.74 -2.83 2.58
CA ALA A 48 18.07 -1.43 2.46
C ALA A 48 16.93 -0.56 3.02
N GLU A 49 17.26 0.47 3.80
CA GLU A 49 16.30 1.36 4.47
C GLU A 49 15.35 2.04 3.48
N LEU A 50 15.89 2.62 2.42
CA LEU A 50 15.12 3.33 1.40
C LEU A 50 14.08 2.42 0.74
N THR A 51 14.49 1.27 0.24
CA THR A 51 13.58 0.34 -0.45
C THR A 51 12.56 -0.27 0.50
N ARG A 52 12.96 -0.56 1.74
CA ARG A 52 12.02 -1.02 2.77
C ARG A 52 10.96 0.04 3.05
N SER A 53 11.34 1.31 3.21
CA SER A 53 10.41 2.41 3.46
C SER A 53 9.43 2.58 2.31
N ILE A 54 9.90 2.49 1.07
CA ILE A 54 9.08 2.55 -0.14
C ILE A 54 8.07 1.40 -0.18
N ILE A 55 8.55 0.16 0.00
CA ILE A 55 7.71 -1.04 -0.04
C ILE A 55 6.68 -1.04 1.09
N GLU A 56 7.10 -0.67 2.32
CA GLU A 56 6.21 -0.58 3.48
C GLU A 56 5.13 0.49 3.30
N SER A 57 5.46 1.64 2.72
CA SER A 57 4.47 2.68 2.40
C SER A 57 3.40 2.14 1.46
N GLY A 58 3.80 1.55 0.33
CA GLY A 58 2.86 0.93 -0.61
C GLY A 58 2.04 -0.20 0.01
N ALA A 59 2.68 -1.07 0.81
CA ALA A 59 2.04 -2.18 1.50
C ALA A 59 1.01 -1.70 2.54
N ASN A 60 1.26 -0.58 3.22
CA ASN A 60 0.31 0.03 4.15
C ASN A 60 -0.91 0.58 3.42
N HIS A 61 -0.74 1.18 2.24
CA HIS A 61 -1.86 1.61 1.42
C HIS A 61 -2.64 0.42 0.85
N ALA A 62 -1.97 -0.60 0.34
CA ALA A 62 -2.61 -1.82 -0.14
C ALA A 62 -3.38 -2.57 0.96
N SER A 63 -2.89 -2.55 2.21
CA SER A 63 -3.55 -3.23 3.34
C SER A 63 -4.94 -2.69 3.71
N LYS A 64 -5.29 -1.50 3.21
CA LYS A 64 -6.59 -0.86 3.41
C LYS A 64 -7.66 -1.35 2.40
N LEU A 65 -7.26 -2.12 1.40
CA LEU A 65 -8.18 -2.73 0.45
C LEU A 65 -9.15 -3.68 1.17
N LYS A 66 -10.42 -3.60 0.80
CA LYS A 66 -11.48 -4.47 1.30
C LYS A 66 -11.92 -5.44 0.21
N PRO A 67 -12.07 -6.74 0.50
CA PRO A 67 -12.62 -7.68 -0.45
C PRO A 67 -14.13 -7.45 -0.63
N GLU A 68 -14.57 -7.37 -1.86
CA GLU A 68 -15.96 -7.34 -2.28
C GLU A 68 -16.22 -8.61 -3.08
N ILE A 69 -17.22 -9.38 -2.62
CA ILE A 69 -17.56 -10.67 -3.20
C ILE A 69 -18.93 -10.55 -3.84
N SER A 70 -18.99 -10.80 -5.14
CA SER A 70 -20.22 -10.81 -5.92
C SER A 70 -20.59 -12.22 -6.35
N GLY A 71 -21.88 -12.39 -6.75
CA GLY A 71 -22.43 -13.65 -7.17
C GLY A 71 -23.16 -14.42 -6.07
N THR A 72 -23.67 -15.60 -6.43
CA THR A 72 -24.51 -16.44 -5.57
C THR A 72 -23.79 -17.63 -4.94
N ALA A 73 -22.59 -17.95 -5.40
CA ALA A 73 -21.80 -19.06 -4.88
C ALA A 73 -21.16 -18.67 -3.54
N GLN A 74 -21.71 -19.22 -2.45
CA GLN A 74 -21.15 -19.01 -1.11
C GLN A 74 -20.05 -20.06 -0.84
N ARG A 75 -18.80 -19.57 -0.66
CA ARG A 75 -17.65 -20.40 -0.31
C ARG A 75 -17.15 -20.02 1.09
N HIS A 76 -16.72 -21.01 1.86
CA HIS A 76 -16.09 -20.76 3.16
C HIS A 76 -14.84 -19.87 3.04
N ALA A 77 -14.06 -20.07 1.98
CA ALA A 77 -12.87 -19.28 1.69
C ALA A 77 -13.20 -17.79 1.44
N THR A 78 -14.31 -17.47 0.75
CA THR A 78 -14.71 -16.08 0.54
C THR A 78 -15.14 -15.41 1.84
N ALA A 79 -15.87 -16.11 2.69
CA ALA A 79 -16.26 -15.58 4.00
C ALA A 79 -15.04 -15.31 4.90
N SER A 80 -13.96 -16.11 4.77
CA SER A 80 -12.72 -15.90 5.52
C SER A 80 -11.99 -14.64 5.10
N LEU A 81 -12.06 -14.24 3.81
CA LEU A 81 -11.41 -13.03 3.29
C LEU A 81 -11.90 -11.75 3.94
N ALA A 82 -13.11 -11.73 4.50
CA ALA A 82 -13.66 -10.51 5.11
C ALA A 82 -12.84 -10.05 6.32
N TYR A 83 -12.32 -11.00 7.12
CA TYR A 83 -11.63 -10.68 8.37
C TYR A 83 -10.32 -11.44 8.58
N GLN A 84 -10.27 -12.72 8.27
CA GLN A 84 -9.16 -13.62 8.61
C GLN A 84 -9.02 -14.73 7.57
N PRO A 85 -8.25 -14.52 6.48
CA PRO A 85 -8.05 -15.49 5.41
C PRO A 85 -7.38 -16.79 5.86
N ASN A 86 -6.66 -16.75 6.97
CA ASN A 86 -6.01 -17.91 7.59
C ASN A 86 -5.87 -17.70 9.10
N PRO A 87 -5.56 -18.75 9.91
CA PRO A 87 -5.51 -18.68 11.36
C PRO A 87 -4.48 -17.71 11.95
N TRP A 88 -3.51 -17.29 11.15
CA TRP A 88 -2.36 -16.50 11.62
C TRP A 88 -2.39 -15.04 11.19
N MET A 89 -3.22 -14.68 10.20
CA MET A 89 -3.21 -13.35 9.61
C MET A 89 -4.62 -12.82 9.46
N THR A 90 -4.80 -11.55 9.81
CA THR A 90 -5.96 -10.76 9.42
C THR A 90 -5.87 -10.37 7.94
N THR A 91 -6.99 -9.98 7.33
CA THR A 91 -7.04 -9.57 5.91
C THR A 91 -6.05 -8.45 5.58
N PRO A 92 -5.92 -7.37 6.37
CA PRO A 92 -4.89 -6.36 6.12
C PRO A 92 -3.46 -6.92 6.16
N GLN A 93 -3.15 -7.82 7.10
CA GLN A 93 -1.83 -8.45 7.19
C GLN A 93 -1.56 -9.38 6.01
N PHE A 94 -2.56 -10.12 5.56
CA PHE A 94 -2.50 -10.99 4.39
C PHE A 94 -2.20 -10.19 3.12
N ILE A 95 -2.95 -9.12 2.86
CA ILE A 95 -2.76 -8.24 1.71
C ILE A 95 -1.38 -7.57 1.76
N LYS A 96 -1.01 -7.01 2.93
CA LYS A 96 0.29 -6.40 3.15
C LYS A 96 1.44 -7.35 2.82
N ARG A 97 1.35 -8.61 3.27
CA ARG A 97 2.37 -9.62 3.02
C ARG A 97 2.48 -9.98 1.54
N ILE A 98 1.36 -10.17 0.84
CA ILE A 98 1.35 -10.48 -0.59
C ILE A 98 1.96 -9.32 -1.38
N TYR A 99 1.56 -8.07 -1.07
CA TYR A 99 2.12 -6.88 -1.70
C TYR A 99 3.65 -6.82 -1.50
N THR A 100 4.12 -6.99 -0.27
CA THR A 100 5.56 -7.00 0.04
C THR A 100 6.30 -8.09 -0.74
N MET A 101 5.77 -9.32 -0.78
CA MET A 101 6.37 -10.41 -1.54
C MET A 101 6.45 -10.09 -3.04
N LEU A 102 5.40 -9.50 -3.60
CA LEU A 102 5.34 -9.10 -5.00
C LEU A 102 6.38 -8.00 -5.32
N GLN A 103 6.53 -7.02 -4.43
CA GLN A 103 7.50 -5.94 -4.62
C GLN A 103 8.96 -6.40 -4.47
N VAL A 104 9.21 -7.40 -3.62
CA VAL A 104 10.57 -7.90 -3.36
C VAL A 104 11.02 -8.93 -4.40
N ASN A 105 10.12 -9.84 -4.80
CA ASN A 105 10.49 -11.00 -5.63
C ASN A 105 9.93 -10.93 -7.06
N ASP A 106 9.17 -9.89 -7.42
CA ASP A 106 8.38 -9.79 -8.66
C ASP A 106 7.39 -10.96 -8.86
N THR A 107 7.28 -11.85 -7.88
CA THR A 107 6.35 -12.97 -7.87
C THR A 107 5.86 -13.21 -6.44
N ALA A 108 4.54 -13.33 -6.28
CA ALA A 108 3.92 -13.73 -5.03
C ALA A 108 3.05 -14.96 -5.26
N LEU A 109 3.18 -15.94 -4.36
CA LEU A 109 2.48 -17.23 -4.43
C LEU A 109 1.46 -17.32 -3.31
N ILE A 110 0.24 -17.70 -3.66
CA ILE A 110 -0.88 -17.90 -2.74
C ILE A 110 -1.36 -19.35 -2.90
N ILE A 111 -1.51 -20.06 -1.79
CA ILE A 111 -2.00 -21.42 -1.78
C ILE A 111 -3.34 -21.49 -1.03
N PRO A 112 -4.27 -22.36 -1.48
CA PRO A 112 -5.53 -22.58 -0.78
C PRO A 112 -5.31 -23.38 0.50
N LEU A 113 -6.11 -23.09 1.52
CA LEU A 113 -6.21 -23.91 2.73
C LEU A 113 -7.49 -24.71 2.70
N PHE A 114 -7.38 -26.02 2.97
CA PHE A 114 -8.51 -26.92 3.04
C PHE A 114 -8.88 -27.27 4.49
N ALA A 115 -10.12 -27.66 4.71
CA ALA A 115 -10.58 -28.24 5.96
C ALA A 115 -10.04 -29.68 6.12
N ASP A 116 -10.38 -30.32 7.25
CA ASP A 116 -9.98 -31.70 7.55
C ASP A 116 -10.55 -32.76 6.57
N ASP A 117 -11.54 -32.38 5.75
CA ASP A 117 -12.14 -33.19 4.70
C ASP A 117 -11.36 -33.15 3.37
N ASP A 118 -10.28 -32.37 3.30
CA ASP A 118 -9.43 -32.14 2.12
C ASP A 118 -10.20 -31.67 0.85
N ALA A 119 -11.48 -31.41 0.98
CA ALA A 119 -12.35 -30.99 -0.12
C ALA A 119 -12.85 -29.55 0.05
N THR A 120 -13.09 -29.11 1.29
CA THR A 120 -13.65 -27.78 1.55
C THR A 120 -12.55 -26.72 1.61
N HIS A 121 -12.50 -25.83 0.62
CA HIS A 121 -11.61 -24.67 0.60
C HIS A 121 -12.05 -23.65 1.68
N VAL A 122 -11.22 -23.41 2.68
CA VAL A 122 -11.56 -22.59 3.86
C VAL A 122 -10.76 -21.30 3.96
N GLY A 123 -9.71 -21.10 3.19
CA GLY A 123 -8.91 -19.90 3.27
C GLY A 123 -7.70 -19.88 2.36
N TYR A 124 -6.83 -18.90 2.55
CA TYR A 124 -5.68 -18.62 1.69
C TYR A 124 -4.43 -18.36 2.53
N TYR A 125 -3.29 -18.80 2.04
CA TYR A 125 -2.01 -18.57 2.68
C TYR A 125 -0.94 -18.08 1.69
N PRO A 126 -0.27 -16.94 1.95
CA PRO A 126 0.82 -16.46 1.12
C PRO A 126 2.10 -17.22 1.46
N VAL A 127 2.65 -17.92 0.49
CA VAL A 127 3.80 -18.79 0.63
C VAL A 127 5.05 -18.14 0.06
N LEU A 128 6.16 -18.19 0.80
CA LEU A 128 7.46 -17.68 0.38
C LEU A 128 8.49 -18.84 0.32
N PRO A 129 8.58 -19.55 -0.82
CA PRO A 129 9.62 -20.55 -1.01
C PRO A 129 10.99 -19.89 -1.27
N SER A 130 12.08 -20.60 -0.95
CA SER A 130 13.43 -20.19 -1.33
C SER A 130 13.68 -20.34 -2.84
N LYS A 131 13.01 -21.30 -3.47
CA LYS A 131 13.05 -21.57 -4.89
C LYS A 131 11.70 -22.12 -5.36
N CYS A 132 11.26 -21.66 -6.52
CA CYS A 132 10.08 -22.19 -7.20
C CYS A 132 10.49 -22.68 -8.58
N THR A 133 10.11 -23.91 -8.93
CA THR A 133 10.43 -24.50 -10.22
C THR A 133 9.17 -25.12 -10.82
N ALA A 134 8.87 -24.81 -12.07
CA ALA A 134 7.74 -25.38 -12.79
C ALA A 134 8.16 -26.67 -13.51
N TYR A 135 7.29 -27.69 -13.46
CA TYR A 135 7.46 -28.97 -14.12
C TYR A 135 6.20 -29.31 -14.94
N ASP A 136 6.40 -29.88 -16.10
CA ASP A 136 5.34 -30.54 -16.87
C ASP A 136 5.31 -32.02 -16.51
N VAL A 137 4.17 -32.48 -15.99
CA VAL A 137 3.97 -33.87 -15.63
C VAL A 137 2.75 -34.41 -16.39
N GLY A 138 2.99 -35.01 -17.53
CA GLY A 138 1.93 -35.63 -18.34
C GLY A 138 0.97 -34.62 -19.01
N GLY A 139 1.43 -33.39 -19.27
CA GLY A 139 0.64 -32.30 -19.83
C GLY A 139 -0.02 -31.41 -18.79
N GLU A 140 0.19 -31.68 -17.50
CA GLU A 140 -0.24 -30.84 -16.39
C GLU A 140 0.95 -30.09 -15.80
N LEU A 141 0.76 -28.79 -15.53
CA LEU A 141 1.79 -27.94 -14.95
C LEU A 141 1.78 -28.11 -13.41
N TRP A 142 2.96 -28.40 -12.86
CA TRP A 142 3.20 -28.57 -11.43
C TRP A 142 4.28 -27.62 -10.96
N LEU A 143 4.13 -27.08 -9.75
CA LEU A 143 5.14 -26.27 -9.07
C LEU A 143 5.83 -27.08 -7.99
N LYS A 144 7.15 -27.10 -8.02
CA LYS A 144 7.99 -27.53 -6.90
C LYS A 144 8.38 -26.30 -6.09
N LEU A 145 8.00 -26.28 -4.83
CA LEU A 145 8.32 -25.23 -3.86
C LEU A 145 9.39 -25.76 -2.90
N ASP A 146 10.57 -25.17 -2.93
CA ASP A 146 11.68 -25.54 -2.05
C ASP A 146 11.72 -24.56 -0.87
N PHE A 147 11.89 -25.06 0.36
CA PHE A 147 11.94 -24.28 1.58
C PHE A 147 13.30 -24.46 2.29
N PRO A 148 13.84 -23.42 2.99
CA PRO A 148 15.15 -23.53 3.65
C PRO A 148 15.22 -24.59 4.74
N THR A 149 14.09 -24.83 5.44
CA THR A 149 14.02 -25.69 6.64
C THR A 149 13.01 -26.81 6.53
N ALA A 150 12.35 -26.96 5.38
CA ALA A 150 11.32 -27.97 5.15
C ALA A 150 11.60 -28.72 3.84
N GLU A 151 10.98 -29.90 3.70
CA GLU A 151 11.03 -30.66 2.46
C GLU A 151 10.33 -29.91 1.31
N SER A 152 10.77 -30.20 0.08
CA SER A 152 10.16 -29.63 -1.12
C SER A 152 8.72 -30.11 -1.29
N VAL A 153 7.84 -29.20 -1.68
CA VAL A 153 6.42 -29.47 -1.90
C VAL A 153 6.10 -29.34 -3.39
N PHE A 154 5.34 -30.30 -3.92
CA PHE A 154 4.80 -30.24 -5.27
C PHE A 154 3.32 -29.87 -5.19
N VAL A 155 2.93 -28.84 -5.94
CA VAL A 155 1.54 -28.35 -6.00
C VAL A 155 1.14 -28.20 -7.46
N GLU A 156 -0.07 -28.63 -7.79
CA GLU A 156 -0.65 -28.41 -9.11
C GLU A 156 -0.84 -26.91 -9.38
N TRP A 157 -0.45 -26.44 -10.56
CA TRP A 157 -0.54 -25.03 -10.96
C TRP A 157 -1.96 -24.48 -10.83
N SER A 158 -2.97 -25.26 -11.20
CA SER A 158 -4.37 -24.89 -11.15
C SER A 158 -4.87 -24.50 -9.76
N ARG A 159 -4.18 -24.94 -8.71
CA ARG A 159 -4.53 -24.66 -7.30
C ARG A 159 -3.74 -23.50 -6.69
N VAL A 160 -2.72 -23.01 -7.36
CA VAL A 160 -1.84 -21.95 -6.84
C VAL A 160 -2.20 -20.61 -7.48
N GLY A 161 -2.43 -19.61 -6.66
CA GLY A 161 -2.51 -18.23 -7.12
C GLY A 161 -1.11 -17.68 -7.33
N VAL A 162 -0.82 -17.25 -8.54
CA VAL A 162 0.46 -16.63 -8.90
C VAL A 162 0.20 -15.19 -9.31
N MET A 163 0.79 -14.28 -8.58
CA MET A 163 0.83 -12.86 -8.94
C MET A 163 2.22 -12.52 -9.45
N THR A 164 2.30 -11.76 -10.53
CA THR A 164 3.57 -11.40 -11.17
C THR A 164 3.67 -9.89 -11.39
N ARG A 165 4.90 -9.40 -11.33
CA ARG A 165 5.29 -8.04 -11.70
C ARG A 165 6.53 -8.13 -12.59
N HIS A 166 6.73 -7.17 -13.50
CA HIS A 166 7.86 -7.15 -14.43
C HIS A 166 8.08 -8.49 -15.15
N GLN A 167 7.00 -9.04 -15.73
CA GLN A 167 7.02 -10.31 -16.44
C GLN A 167 7.41 -10.10 -17.91
N TYR A 168 8.59 -10.59 -18.30
CA TYR A 168 9.10 -10.49 -19.67
C TYR A 168 9.77 -11.78 -20.16
N ARG A 169 10.66 -12.37 -19.36
CA ARG A 169 11.45 -13.55 -19.80
C ARG A 169 10.75 -14.87 -19.53
N SER A 170 9.89 -14.90 -18.54
CA SER A 170 9.15 -16.09 -18.12
C SER A 170 7.65 -15.90 -18.32
N ASP A 171 6.98 -16.93 -18.87
CA ASP A 171 5.53 -16.94 -19.02
C ASP A 171 4.80 -17.17 -17.68
N LEU A 172 5.50 -17.61 -16.63
CA LEU A 172 4.93 -18.02 -15.36
C LEU A 172 5.30 -17.12 -14.18
N PHE A 173 6.49 -16.50 -14.22
CA PHE A 173 7.06 -15.75 -13.10
C PHE A 173 7.56 -14.36 -13.53
N GLY A 174 7.66 -13.44 -12.59
CA GLY A 174 8.34 -12.18 -12.78
C GLY A 174 9.86 -12.37 -12.94
N ASP A 175 10.50 -11.38 -13.57
CA ASP A 175 11.94 -11.47 -13.93
C ASP A 175 12.90 -11.28 -12.75
N GLY A 176 12.39 -10.86 -11.59
CA GLY A 176 13.17 -10.54 -10.40
C GLY A 176 13.69 -9.10 -10.37
N THR A 177 13.90 -8.63 -9.18
CA THR A 177 14.24 -7.23 -8.88
C THR A 177 15.74 -6.90 -9.02
N ASN A 178 16.53 -7.79 -9.60
CA ASN A 178 17.99 -7.64 -9.76
C ASN A 178 18.41 -6.36 -10.50
N VAL A 179 17.51 -5.79 -11.30
CA VAL A 179 17.75 -4.51 -12.02
C VAL A 179 18.02 -3.36 -11.05
N LEU A 180 17.52 -3.42 -9.82
CA LEU A 180 17.74 -2.39 -8.80
C LEU A 180 19.08 -2.54 -8.06
N ASN A 181 19.74 -3.71 -8.12
CA ASN A 181 20.95 -3.99 -7.37
C ASN A 181 22.06 -2.94 -7.58
N PRO A 182 22.39 -2.48 -8.80
CA PRO A 182 23.41 -1.45 -8.98
C PRO A 182 23.09 -0.13 -8.26
N THR A 183 21.82 0.24 -8.20
CA THR A 183 21.37 1.44 -7.47
C THR A 183 21.54 1.27 -5.96
N LEU A 184 21.21 0.10 -5.43
CA LEU A 184 21.36 -0.22 -4.02
C LEU A 184 22.84 -0.32 -3.60
N GLU A 185 23.67 -0.93 -4.43
CA GLU A 185 25.13 -0.99 -4.20
C GLU A 185 25.74 0.41 -4.13
N LEU A 186 25.27 1.33 -4.98
CA LEU A 186 25.73 2.71 -4.98
C LEU A 186 25.30 3.46 -3.71
N ILE A 187 24.04 3.29 -3.26
CA ILE A 187 23.55 3.84 -1.98
C ILE A 187 24.39 3.32 -0.82
N HIS A 188 24.63 2.01 -0.78
CA HIS A 188 25.42 1.38 0.27
C HIS A 188 26.86 1.91 0.30
N ALA A 189 27.52 1.96 -0.87
CA ALA A 189 28.88 2.47 -0.99
C ALA A 189 28.99 3.94 -0.56
N GLN A 190 27.99 4.78 -0.87
CA GLN A 190 27.96 6.17 -0.41
C GLN A 190 27.80 6.27 1.11
N THR A 191 26.85 5.52 1.68
CA THR A 191 26.61 5.49 3.13
C THR A 191 27.86 4.99 3.88
N GLU A 192 28.53 3.97 3.36
CA GLU A 192 29.77 3.47 3.91
C GLU A 192 30.91 4.50 3.79
N GLY A 193 30.99 5.20 2.66
CA GLY A 193 31.92 6.30 2.44
C GLY A 193 31.72 7.44 3.44
N GLU A 194 30.48 7.85 3.70
CA GLU A 194 30.15 8.85 4.72
C GLU A 194 30.52 8.38 6.13
N MET A 195 30.15 7.15 6.49
CA MET A 195 30.50 6.59 7.79
C MET A 195 32.03 6.53 8.00
N ASN A 196 32.77 6.14 6.96
CA ASN A 196 34.23 6.13 7.00
C ASN A 196 34.81 7.54 7.07
N ALA A 197 34.21 8.52 6.36
CA ALA A 197 34.64 9.91 6.44
C ALA A 197 34.42 10.51 7.84
N ILE A 198 33.26 10.23 8.46
CA ILE A 198 32.96 10.65 9.84
C ILE A 198 33.98 10.01 10.82
N LYS A 199 34.18 8.70 10.72
CA LYS A 199 35.18 8.00 11.56
C LYS A 199 36.58 8.54 11.36
N GLN A 200 37.00 8.79 10.12
CA GLN A 200 38.31 9.32 9.79
C GLN A 200 38.45 10.79 10.14
N GLY A 201 37.39 11.58 10.04
CA GLY A 201 37.36 13.00 10.43
C GLY A 201 37.51 13.19 11.95
N ALA A 202 37.10 12.19 12.74
CA ALA A 202 37.32 12.21 14.20
C ALA A 202 38.78 12.00 14.60
N PHE A 203 39.64 11.47 13.70
CA PHE A 203 41.04 11.27 13.98
C PHE A 203 41.87 12.43 13.40
N ILE A 204 42.51 13.18 14.27
CA ILE A 204 43.49 14.19 13.86
C ILE A 204 44.71 13.44 13.29
N ARG A 205 44.98 13.68 12.01
CA ARG A 205 46.14 13.08 11.31
C ARG A 205 47.26 14.08 11.21
N PHE A 206 48.47 13.60 11.50
CA PHE A 206 49.68 14.39 11.38
C PHE A 206 50.65 13.69 10.43
N ILE A 207 51.36 14.47 9.64
CA ILE A 207 52.58 14.01 8.94
C ILE A 207 53.75 14.57 9.71
N GLY A 208 54.55 13.66 10.26
CA GLY A 208 55.80 13.99 10.91
C GLY A 208 57.01 13.70 10.00
N LYS A 209 57.83 14.69 9.72
CA LYS A 209 59.12 14.50 9.04
C LYS A 209 60.16 14.15 10.08
N LEU A 210 60.79 12.98 9.94
CA LEU A 210 61.86 12.56 10.83
C LEU A 210 63.14 13.35 10.56
N SER A 211 63.84 13.78 11.61
CA SER A 211 65.10 14.57 11.53
C SER A 211 66.28 13.79 10.98
N GLN A 212 66.21 12.47 11.02
CA GLN A 212 67.26 11.59 10.51
C GLN A 212 66.68 10.36 9.84
N ASN A 213 67.40 9.77 8.87
CA ASN A 213 67.01 8.54 8.22
C ASN A 213 67.10 7.38 9.22
N ARG A 214 65.96 6.79 9.63
CA ARG A 214 65.86 5.73 10.63
C ARG A 214 65.36 4.44 10.01
N ASN A 215 65.66 3.32 10.66
CA ASN A 215 65.15 2.00 10.30
C ASN A 215 63.64 1.93 10.54
N ASP A 216 62.95 1.00 9.87
CA ASP A 216 61.50 0.87 9.94
C ASP A 216 61.02 0.57 11.37
N THR A 217 61.78 -0.18 12.16
CA THR A 217 61.50 -0.46 13.58
C THR A 217 61.46 0.81 14.45
N ASP A 218 62.31 1.79 14.16
CA ASP A 218 62.35 3.07 14.88
C ASP A 218 61.23 4.01 14.42
N LYS A 219 60.83 3.93 13.15
CA LYS A 219 59.67 4.64 12.63
C LYS A 219 58.39 4.15 13.30
N ASP A 220 58.22 2.81 13.43
CA ASP A 220 57.08 2.20 14.10
C ASP A 220 56.98 2.58 15.58
N LYS A 221 58.11 2.63 16.27
CA LYS A 221 58.15 3.09 17.67
C LYS A 221 57.75 4.55 17.79
N ALA A 222 58.33 5.42 16.98
CA ALA A 222 58.02 6.85 16.97
C ALA A 222 56.53 7.10 16.66
N GLN A 223 55.94 6.33 15.74
CA GLN A 223 54.52 6.40 15.43
C GLN A 223 53.64 5.95 16.60
N LYS A 224 54.00 4.84 17.26
CA LYS A 224 53.28 4.33 18.43
C LYS A 224 53.34 5.30 19.61
N ASP A 225 54.50 5.87 19.89
CA ASP A 225 54.67 6.83 20.97
C ASP A 225 53.90 8.13 20.71
N PHE A 226 53.92 8.62 19.47
CA PHE A 226 53.12 9.78 19.05
C PHE A 226 51.61 9.54 19.14
N ASN A 227 51.13 8.39 18.65
CA ASN A 227 49.72 8.02 18.74
C ASN A 227 49.23 7.86 20.19
N LYS A 228 50.11 7.33 21.08
CA LYS A 228 49.81 7.20 22.52
C LYS A 228 49.67 8.56 23.21
N GLN A 229 50.39 9.59 22.75
CA GLN A 229 50.29 10.94 23.29
C GLN A 229 49.04 11.68 22.78
N LEU A 230 48.52 11.31 21.59
CA LEU A 230 47.30 11.86 20.99
C LEU A 230 46.03 11.12 21.43
N ASP A 231 46.15 10.07 22.23
CA ASP A 231 45.00 9.34 22.74
C ASP A 231 44.10 10.26 23.59
N PRO A 232 42.81 10.41 23.29
CA PRO A 232 41.89 11.26 24.04
C PRO A 232 41.79 10.92 25.52
N SER A 233 42.19 9.69 25.91
CA SER A 233 42.25 9.28 27.33
C SER A 233 43.43 9.93 28.09
N ASN A 234 44.42 10.50 27.41
CA ASN A 234 45.50 11.27 28.02
C ASN A 234 45.06 12.73 28.25
N ALA A 235 44.71 13.05 29.46
CA ALA A 235 44.04 14.28 29.91
C ALA A 235 44.78 15.62 29.70
N GLY A 236 45.81 15.69 28.87
CA GLY A 236 46.66 16.87 28.75
C GLY A 236 46.47 17.73 27.49
N GLY A 237 45.87 17.22 26.43
CA GLY A 237 45.65 17.98 25.18
C GLY A 237 46.91 18.50 24.46
N ILE A 238 48.10 18.27 25.01
CA ILE A 238 49.37 18.71 24.47
C ILE A 238 50.23 17.50 24.23
N ALA A 239 50.56 17.21 22.97
CA ALA A 239 51.55 16.22 22.59
C ALA A 239 52.93 16.87 22.62
N VAL A 240 53.80 16.41 23.54
CA VAL A 240 55.22 16.86 23.62
C VAL A 240 56.05 15.82 22.87
N TYR A 241 56.76 16.25 21.85
CA TYR A 241 57.69 15.38 21.10
C TYR A 241 59.13 15.87 21.20
N ASP A 242 60.03 14.93 21.34
CA ASP A 242 61.48 15.20 21.34
C ASP A 242 61.96 15.40 19.89
N ARG A 243 63.18 15.87 19.67
CA ARG A 243 63.82 16.11 18.36
C ARG A 243 63.79 14.95 17.35
N ILE A 244 62.88 14.05 17.51
CA ILE A 244 62.61 12.92 16.58
C ILE A 244 61.98 13.43 15.28
N PHE A 245 61.15 14.46 15.36
CA PHE A 245 60.48 15.07 14.21
C PHE A 245 61.00 16.49 13.95
N ASP A 246 61.36 16.78 12.70
CA ASP A 246 61.78 18.13 12.26
C ASP A 246 60.58 19.04 12.05
N ASP A 247 59.48 18.47 11.55
CA ASP A 247 58.23 19.17 11.24
C ASP A 247 57.07 18.21 11.40
N VAL A 248 56.00 18.70 12.02
CA VAL A 248 54.72 17.96 12.18
C VAL A 248 53.63 18.83 11.64
N LYS A 249 53.03 18.42 10.53
CA LYS A 249 51.90 19.12 9.91
C LYS A 249 50.61 18.35 10.11
N GLN A 250 49.59 19.03 10.57
CA GLN A 250 48.27 18.49 10.60
C GLN A 250 47.76 18.36 9.16
N ILE A 251 47.29 17.17 8.79
CA ILE A 251 46.59 16.96 7.56
C ILE A 251 45.15 17.40 7.81
N ALA A 252 44.68 18.42 7.09
CA ALA A 252 43.29 18.79 7.11
C ALA A 252 42.47 17.55 6.68
N PRO A 253 41.48 17.13 7.45
CA PRO A 253 40.59 16.04 7.01
C PRO A 253 39.99 16.45 5.67
N SER A 254 40.22 15.64 4.64
CA SER A 254 39.43 15.79 3.42
C SER A 254 37.99 15.45 3.79
N SER A 255 37.13 16.45 3.88
CA SER A 255 35.70 16.20 4.03
C SER A 255 35.24 15.49 2.76
N TYR A 256 34.94 14.19 2.86
CA TYR A 256 34.18 13.50 1.83
C TYR A 256 32.76 14.04 1.96
N THR A 257 32.42 14.95 1.06
CA THR A 257 31.05 15.47 0.97
C THR A 257 30.37 14.69 -0.13
N VAL A 258 29.38 13.92 0.24
CA VAL A 258 28.50 13.29 -0.77
C VAL A 258 27.82 14.39 -1.54
N ASP A 259 27.81 14.28 -2.87
CA ASP A 259 27.06 15.19 -3.71
C ASP A 259 25.55 14.94 -3.49
N ALA A 260 24.89 15.88 -2.80
CA ALA A 260 23.47 15.81 -2.50
C ALA A 260 22.62 15.61 -3.79
N ALA A 261 23.01 16.22 -4.90
CA ALA A 261 22.31 16.06 -6.18
C ALA A 261 22.46 14.64 -6.76
N GLN A 262 23.58 13.98 -6.50
CA GLN A 262 23.79 12.58 -6.88
C GLN A 262 22.92 11.66 -6.02
N MET A 263 22.85 11.89 -4.71
CA MET A 263 22.00 11.10 -3.80
C MET A 263 20.53 11.22 -4.18
N GLU A 264 20.04 12.43 -4.38
CA GLU A 264 18.66 12.68 -4.82
C GLU A 264 18.34 11.96 -6.14
N ARG A 265 19.27 11.92 -7.09
CA ARG A 265 19.07 11.19 -8.36
C ARG A 265 18.96 9.68 -8.15
N ILE A 266 19.73 9.13 -7.25
CA ILE A 266 19.74 7.71 -6.90
C ILE A 266 18.42 7.34 -6.20
N GLU A 267 17.99 8.14 -5.22
CA GLU A 267 16.71 7.97 -4.53
C GLU A 267 15.53 8.05 -5.50
N LYS A 268 15.52 9.05 -6.39
CA LYS A 268 14.50 9.16 -7.44
C LYS A 268 14.49 7.96 -8.40
N SER A 269 15.63 7.30 -8.61
CA SER A 269 15.69 6.05 -9.39
C SER A 269 14.97 4.91 -8.67
N ALA A 270 15.15 4.80 -7.35
CA ALA A 270 14.43 3.81 -6.53
C ALA A 270 12.91 4.10 -6.53
N TYR A 271 12.50 5.35 -6.31
CA TYR A 271 11.07 5.72 -6.37
C TYR A 271 10.42 5.38 -7.72
N ARG A 272 11.11 5.65 -8.83
CA ARG A 272 10.62 5.31 -10.17
C ARG A 272 10.48 3.80 -10.39
N PHE A 273 11.39 3.01 -9.85
CA PHE A 273 11.31 1.54 -9.97
C PHE A 273 10.07 0.99 -9.28
N PHE A 274 9.71 1.53 -8.12
CA PHE A 274 8.53 1.11 -7.36
C PHE A 274 7.24 1.85 -7.75
N GLY A 275 7.28 2.79 -8.70
CA GLY A 275 6.10 3.55 -9.14
C GLY A 275 5.51 4.43 -8.04
N THR A 276 6.36 5.08 -7.24
CA THR A 276 5.97 5.99 -6.16
C THR A 276 6.83 7.26 -6.16
N ASN A 277 6.63 8.12 -5.20
CA ASN A 277 7.45 9.31 -4.98
C ASN A 277 7.69 9.54 -3.48
N GLU A 278 8.55 10.49 -3.16
CA GLU A 278 8.92 10.85 -1.81
C GLU A 278 7.72 11.32 -0.98
N ASP A 279 6.82 12.15 -1.56
CA ASP A 279 5.68 12.72 -0.85
C ASP A 279 4.70 11.65 -0.37
N VAL A 280 4.51 10.58 -1.15
CA VAL A 280 3.70 9.41 -0.74
C VAL A 280 4.36 8.67 0.42
N VAL A 281 5.67 8.44 0.36
CA VAL A 281 6.42 7.74 1.41
C VAL A 281 6.42 8.53 2.71
N LEU A 282 6.53 9.86 2.64
CA LEU A 282 6.50 10.76 3.80
C LEU A 282 5.09 11.14 4.27
N ASN A 283 4.03 10.63 3.62
CA ASN A 283 2.63 10.98 3.87
C ASN A 283 2.34 12.50 3.73
N LYS A 284 2.98 13.15 2.76
CA LYS A 284 2.79 14.57 2.42
C LYS A 284 2.13 14.77 1.06
N ALA A 285 1.79 13.67 0.37
CA ALA A 285 1.18 13.71 -0.94
C ALA A 285 -0.14 14.50 -0.91
N ASP A 286 -0.30 15.39 -1.88
CA ASP A 286 -1.57 16.02 -2.16
C ASP A 286 -2.55 15.03 -2.81
N GLU A 287 -3.80 15.43 -3.00
CA GLU A 287 -4.86 14.55 -3.53
C GLU A 287 -4.51 14.01 -4.92
N ASP A 288 -3.97 14.85 -5.81
CA ASP A 288 -3.63 14.46 -7.18
C ASP A 288 -2.45 13.47 -7.21
N THR A 289 -1.41 13.75 -6.46
CA THR A 289 -0.24 12.87 -6.32
C THR A 289 -0.62 11.52 -5.70
N TYR A 290 -1.47 11.55 -4.67
CA TYR A 290 -1.97 10.34 -4.05
C TYR A 290 -2.84 9.51 -5.01
N ASN A 291 -3.75 10.14 -5.75
CA ASN A 291 -4.59 9.47 -6.73
C ASN A 291 -3.76 8.83 -7.84
N ALA A 292 -2.76 9.54 -8.38
CA ALA A 292 -1.86 8.99 -9.38
C ALA A 292 -1.08 7.76 -8.88
N PHE A 293 -0.58 7.81 -7.64
CA PHE A 293 0.06 6.66 -7.00
C PHE A 293 -0.93 5.50 -6.81
N TYR A 294 -2.13 5.79 -6.31
CA TYR A 294 -3.14 4.78 -6.05
C TYR A 294 -3.53 4.05 -7.35
N GLU A 295 -3.84 4.78 -8.42
CA GLU A 295 -4.23 4.21 -9.71
C GLU A 295 -3.11 3.42 -10.38
N GLY A 296 -1.88 3.92 -10.32
CA GLY A 296 -0.74 3.29 -10.96
C GLY A 296 -0.17 2.10 -10.20
N ASN A 297 -0.32 2.04 -8.88
CA ASN A 297 0.34 1.05 -8.03
C ASN A 297 -0.66 0.17 -7.26
N VAL A 298 -1.49 0.78 -6.40
CA VAL A 298 -2.35 0.02 -5.49
C VAL A 298 -3.52 -0.62 -6.24
N GLU A 299 -4.14 0.07 -7.18
CA GLU A 299 -5.29 -0.44 -7.94
C GLU A 299 -4.87 -1.57 -8.88
N THR A 300 -3.73 -1.45 -9.56
CA THR A 300 -3.21 -2.52 -10.41
C THR A 300 -2.95 -3.80 -9.61
N PHE A 301 -2.41 -3.67 -8.40
CA PHE A 301 -2.25 -4.77 -7.46
C PHE A 301 -3.60 -5.35 -7.03
N ALA A 302 -4.58 -4.50 -6.68
CA ALA A 302 -5.92 -4.91 -6.24
C ALA A 302 -6.65 -5.71 -7.32
N VAL A 303 -6.60 -5.25 -8.56
CA VAL A 303 -7.20 -5.92 -9.72
C VAL A 303 -6.56 -7.30 -9.93
N GLN A 304 -5.23 -7.38 -9.94
CA GLN A 304 -4.53 -8.65 -10.12
C GLN A 304 -4.86 -9.64 -8.98
N LEU A 305 -4.86 -9.17 -7.72
CA LEU A 305 -5.20 -10.00 -6.56
C LEU A 305 -6.63 -10.53 -6.67
N GLY A 306 -7.58 -9.69 -7.11
CA GLY A 306 -8.97 -10.08 -7.31
C GLY A 306 -9.13 -11.20 -8.34
N TYR A 307 -8.51 -11.07 -9.51
CA TYR A 307 -8.55 -12.10 -10.54
C TYR A 307 -7.89 -13.40 -10.10
N VAL A 308 -6.75 -13.33 -9.43
CA VAL A 308 -6.03 -14.52 -8.94
C VAL A 308 -6.89 -15.27 -7.91
N LEU A 309 -7.45 -14.57 -6.93
CA LEU A 309 -8.29 -15.20 -5.91
C LEU A 309 -9.63 -15.70 -6.50
N THR A 310 -10.20 -15.01 -7.48
CA THR A 310 -11.38 -15.49 -8.21
C THR A 310 -11.10 -16.82 -8.91
N ALA A 311 -9.99 -16.90 -9.66
CA ALA A 311 -9.59 -18.11 -10.36
C ALA A 311 -9.28 -19.29 -9.43
N MET A 312 -8.73 -19.02 -8.23
CA MET A 312 -8.46 -20.06 -7.22
C MET A 312 -9.72 -20.56 -6.52
N THR A 313 -10.76 -19.73 -6.44
CA THR A 313 -11.93 -19.98 -5.59
C THR A 313 -13.10 -20.58 -6.35
N PHE A 314 -13.34 -20.06 -7.55
CA PHE A 314 -14.51 -20.40 -8.35
C PHE A 314 -14.14 -21.19 -9.58
N THR A 315 -15.03 -22.09 -9.98
CA THR A 315 -14.96 -22.79 -11.26
C THR A 315 -15.26 -21.85 -12.42
N GLN A 316 -14.82 -22.17 -13.62
CA GLN A 316 -15.09 -21.37 -14.82
C GLN A 316 -16.61 -21.13 -15.04
N ASN A 317 -17.44 -22.13 -14.70
CA ASN A 317 -18.89 -22.00 -14.81
C ASN A 317 -19.45 -20.98 -13.78
N GLU A 318 -18.95 -20.99 -12.55
CA GLU A 318 -19.36 -20.01 -11.53
C GLU A 318 -18.92 -18.60 -11.90
N ILE A 319 -17.70 -18.43 -12.44
CA ILE A 319 -17.20 -17.15 -12.93
C ILE A 319 -18.10 -16.62 -14.06
N ALA A 320 -18.49 -17.49 -15.01
CA ALA A 320 -19.39 -17.13 -16.10
C ALA A 320 -20.79 -16.68 -15.61
N HIS A 321 -21.20 -17.06 -14.40
CA HIS A 321 -22.43 -16.64 -13.74
C HIS A 321 -22.23 -15.43 -12.79
N GLY A 322 -21.13 -14.71 -12.90
CA GLY A 322 -20.88 -13.46 -12.17
C GLY A 322 -20.38 -13.65 -10.75
N ASN A 323 -19.78 -14.80 -10.43
CA ASN A 323 -19.08 -14.97 -9.15
C ASN A 323 -17.65 -14.49 -9.27
N GLU A 324 -17.31 -13.46 -8.51
CA GLU A 324 -15.98 -12.84 -8.53
C GLU A 324 -15.60 -12.27 -7.18
N ILE A 325 -14.30 -12.10 -6.96
CA ILE A 325 -13.70 -11.42 -5.82
C ILE A 325 -13.00 -10.19 -6.36
N MET A 326 -13.43 -9.02 -5.91
CA MET A 326 -12.76 -7.76 -6.20
C MET A 326 -12.17 -7.20 -4.92
N PHE A 327 -11.18 -6.33 -5.08
CA PHE A 327 -10.63 -5.55 -3.99
C PHE A 327 -10.80 -4.08 -4.32
N SER A 328 -11.47 -3.36 -3.45
CA SER A 328 -11.65 -1.92 -3.57
C SER A 328 -11.17 -1.21 -2.32
N ALA A 329 -10.71 0.01 -2.48
CA ALA A 329 -10.59 0.95 -1.38
C ALA A 329 -11.64 2.03 -1.57
N ASN A 330 -12.23 2.47 -0.47
CA ASN A 330 -13.08 3.64 -0.52
C ASN A 330 -12.21 4.87 -0.83
N ARG A 331 -12.10 5.23 -2.12
CA ARG A 331 -11.28 6.38 -2.57
C ARG A 331 -11.69 7.68 -1.86
N LEU A 332 -12.97 7.81 -1.52
CA LEU A 332 -13.46 8.96 -0.79
C LEU A 332 -12.93 9.05 0.64
N GLU A 333 -12.49 7.94 1.24
CA GLU A 333 -11.91 7.97 2.58
C GLU A 333 -10.64 8.84 2.65
N PHE A 334 -9.90 8.93 1.53
CA PHE A 334 -8.65 9.68 1.41
C PHE A 334 -8.81 11.01 0.68
N ALA A 335 -9.98 11.27 0.10
CA ALA A 335 -10.28 12.54 -0.56
C ALA A 335 -10.33 13.70 0.45
N SER A 336 -10.08 14.91 -0.04
CA SER A 336 -10.24 16.11 0.76
C SER A 336 -11.67 16.26 1.27
N ASN A 337 -11.88 16.95 2.38
CA ASN A 337 -13.22 17.20 2.89
C ASN A 337 -14.09 17.95 1.88
N THR A 338 -13.48 18.76 1.02
CA THR A 338 -14.17 19.48 -0.07
C THR A 338 -14.67 18.50 -1.13
N THR A 339 -13.83 17.57 -1.57
CA THR A 339 -14.18 16.52 -2.54
C THR A 339 -15.22 15.57 -1.96
N LYS A 340 -15.06 15.14 -0.69
CA LYS A 340 -16.06 14.32 0.02
C LYS A 340 -17.43 14.99 0.01
N LEU A 341 -17.48 16.27 0.40
CA LEU A 341 -18.73 17.03 0.43
C LEU A 341 -19.35 17.15 -0.97
N ALA A 342 -18.55 17.50 -1.98
CA ALA A 342 -19.03 17.67 -3.35
C ALA A 342 -19.62 16.36 -3.92
N VAL A 343 -18.89 15.24 -3.79
CA VAL A 343 -19.34 13.93 -4.28
C VAL A 343 -20.56 13.45 -3.49
N SER A 344 -20.52 13.53 -2.15
CA SER A 344 -21.65 13.08 -1.31
C SER A 344 -22.91 13.86 -1.60
N THR A 345 -22.82 15.19 -1.76
CA THR A 345 -23.95 16.01 -2.13
C THR A 345 -24.50 15.64 -3.51
N ALA A 346 -23.62 15.47 -4.50
CA ALA A 346 -24.05 15.11 -5.85
C ALA A 346 -24.74 13.72 -5.92
N MET A 347 -24.24 12.74 -5.17
CA MET A 347 -24.81 11.39 -5.12
C MET A 347 -26.12 11.34 -4.34
N PHE A 348 -26.20 12.09 -3.23
CA PHE A 348 -27.39 12.20 -2.41
C PHE A 348 -28.52 12.92 -3.15
N ASP A 349 -28.24 14.08 -3.77
CA ASP A 349 -29.21 14.86 -4.52
C ASP A 349 -29.82 14.12 -5.69
N ARG A 350 -29.07 13.17 -6.28
CA ARG A 350 -29.53 12.32 -7.39
C ARG A 350 -30.23 11.03 -6.92
N GLY A 351 -30.34 10.81 -5.62
CA GLY A 351 -30.96 9.63 -5.04
C GLY A 351 -30.16 8.33 -5.23
N ILE A 352 -28.89 8.43 -5.62
CA ILE A 352 -28.00 7.27 -5.77
C ILE A 352 -27.57 6.78 -4.39
N TRP A 353 -27.23 7.70 -3.48
CA TRP A 353 -26.88 7.42 -2.09
C TRP A 353 -28.02 7.82 -1.15
N ASN A 354 -28.15 7.05 -0.08
CA ASN A 354 -29.02 7.38 1.04
C ASN A 354 -28.25 8.13 2.14
N GLY A 355 -28.96 8.64 3.15
CA GLY A 355 -28.35 9.42 4.24
C GLY A 355 -27.32 8.63 5.06
N ASN A 356 -27.52 7.32 5.25
CA ASN A 356 -26.56 6.48 5.99
C ASN A 356 -25.29 6.23 5.18
N GLN A 357 -25.35 6.11 3.86
CA GLN A 357 -24.17 6.02 3.00
C GLN A 357 -23.35 7.33 3.00
N VAL A 358 -24.03 8.48 3.07
CA VAL A 358 -23.34 9.76 3.26
C VAL A 358 -22.69 9.83 4.64
N ALA A 359 -23.37 9.35 5.69
CA ALA A 359 -22.80 9.28 7.04
C ALA A 359 -21.54 8.40 7.09
N ASP A 360 -21.51 7.28 6.36
CA ASP A 360 -20.34 6.40 6.26
C ASP A 360 -19.11 7.12 5.69
N VAL A 361 -19.28 7.97 4.67
CA VAL A 361 -18.17 8.76 4.09
C VAL A 361 -17.51 9.68 5.11
N PHE A 362 -18.31 10.23 6.05
CA PHE A 362 -17.84 11.11 7.11
C PHE A 362 -17.62 10.40 8.45
N GLN A 363 -17.67 9.05 8.45
CA GLN A 363 -17.52 8.22 9.67
C GLN A 363 -18.47 8.64 10.81
N SER A 364 -19.67 9.04 10.43
CA SER A 364 -20.72 9.45 11.35
C SER A 364 -21.67 8.28 11.64
N PRO A 365 -22.27 8.19 12.83
CA PRO A 365 -23.19 7.12 13.14
C PRO A 365 -24.46 7.18 12.26
N HIS A 366 -24.99 6.02 11.91
CA HIS A 366 -26.24 5.88 11.19
C HIS A 366 -27.42 6.42 12.04
N TYR A 367 -28.45 6.92 11.37
CA TYR A 367 -29.66 7.43 12.02
C TYR A 367 -30.91 6.79 11.44
N ALA A 368 -31.97 6.72 12.23
CA ALA A 368 -33.25 6.13 11.83
C ALA A 368 -33.88 6.92 10.68
N GLY A 369 -34.22 6.23 9.59
CA GLY A 369 -34.74 6.84 8.35
C GLY A 369 -33.66 7.27 7.36
N GLY A 370 -32.37 7.15 7.72
CA GLY A 370 -31.25 7.46 6.83
C GLY A 370 -31.08 6.47 5.68
N GLU A 371 -31.73 5.32 5.71
CA GLU A 371 -31.79 4.32 4.63
C GLU A 371 -32.68 4.72 3.45
N ARG A 372 -33.45 5.79 3.59
CA ARG A 372 -34.33 6.25 2.52
C ARG A 372 -33.53 6.97 1.44
N HIS A 373 -33.79 6.61 0.19
CA HIS A 373 -33.30 7.37 -0.96
C HIS A 373 -34.20 8.56 -1.19
N VAL A 374 -33.64 9.74 -1.23
CA VAL A 374 -34.34 11.00 -1.52
C VAL A 374 -33.70 11.60 -2.78
N ILE A 375 -34.53 12.23 -3.60
CA ILE A 375 -34.11 12.91 -4.82
C ILE A 375 -34.54 14.38 -4.74
N ARG A 376 -33.72 15.27 -5.23
CA ARG A 376 -34.11 16.65 -5.43
C ARG A 376 -35.25 16.74 -6.41
N GLY A 377 -36.34 17.42 -6.06
CA GLY A 377 -37.54 17.53 -6.87
C GLY A 377 -37.40 18.21 -8.24
N GLU A 378 -36.19 18.64 -8.56
CA GLU A 378 -35.83 19.27 -9.86
C GLU A 378 -35.51 18.24 -10.95
N TYR A 379 -35.35 16.95 -10.61
CA TYR A 379 -35.10 15.89 -11.59
C TYR A 379 -36.38 15.19 -11.98
N ILE A 380 -36.72 15.22 -13.26
CA ILE A 380 -37.91 14.61 -13.84
C ILE A 380 -37.42 13.59 -14.87
N ASP A 381 -38.12 12.45 -14.95
CA ASP A 381 -37.88 11.46 -16.01
C ASP A 381 -38.10 12.12 -17.38
N LEU A 382 -37.15 11.88 -18.29
CA LEU A 382 -37.18 12.46 -19.64
C LEU A 382 -38.47 12.13 -20.40
N SER A 383 -39.07 10.95 -20.12
CA SER A 383 -40.34 10.52 -20.69
C SER A 383 -41.56 11.29 -20.16
N LEU A 384 -41.43 11.88 -18.95
CA LEU A 384 -42.53 12.64 -18.28
C LEU A 384 -42.40 14.15 -18.43
N ILE A 385 -41.35 14.66 -19.10
CA ILE A 385 -41.12 16.10 -19.27
C ILE A 385 -42.33 16.80 -19.92
N SER A 386 -42.98 16.16 -20.92
CA SER A 386 -44.12 16.76 -21.60
C SER A 386 -45.36 16.84 -20.71
N GLU A 387 -45.59 15.83 -19.85
CA GLU A 387 -46.70 15.82 -18.90
C GLU A 387 -46.47 16.83 -17.76
N HIS A 388 -45.27 16.88 -17.21
CA HIS A 388 -44.92 17.80 -16.14
C HIS A 388 -44.97 19.25 -16.59
N THR A 389 -44.54 19.55 -17.83
CA THR A 389 -44.64 20.89 -18.41
C THR A 389 -46.10 21.29 -18.62
N ALA A 390 -46.98 20.34 -19.02
CA ALA A 390 -48.38 20.56 -19.15
C ALA A 390 -49.09 20.80 -17.80
N GLU A 391 -48.71 20.04 -16.76
CA GLU A 391 -49.22 20.23 -15.39
C GLU A 391 -48.80 21.57 -14.79
N GLN A 392 -47.56 21.97 -14.97
CA GLN A 392 -47.07 23.29 -14.53
C GLN A 392 -47.81 24.42 -15.25
N ALA A 393 -48.00 24.31 -16.54
CA ALA A 393 -48.78 25.30 -17.30
C ALA A 393 -50.23 25.37 -16.85
N ALA A 394 -50.86 24.24 -16.57
CA ALA A 394 -52.23 24.16 -16.03
C ALA A 394 -52.35 24.77 -14.63
N SER A 395 -51.40 24.49 -13.74
CA SER A 395 -51.37 25.05 -12.39
C SER A 395 -51.13 26.56 -12.39
N ALA A 396 -50.24 27.07 -13.26
CA ALA A 396 -50.00 28.50 -13.46
C ALA A 396 -51.25 29.21 -14.03
N ALA A 397 -51.94 28.59 -14.97
CA ALA A 397 -53.18 29.12 -15.51
C ALA A 397 -54.29 29.18 -14.44
N GLN A 398 -54.39 28.17 -13.57
CA GLN A 398 -55.34 28.10 -12.48
C GLN A 398 -55.06 29.16 -11.41
N THR A 399 -53.76 29.40 -11.10
CA THR A 399 -53.32 30.45 -10.17
C THR A 399 -53.66 31.84 -10.73
N ASN A 400 -53.41 32.10 -12.02
CA ASN A 400 -53.74 33.36 -12.68
C ASN A 400 -55.27 33.59 -12.77
N ALA A 401 -56.05 32.55 -13.00
CA ALA A 401 -57.50 32.62 -12.97
C ALA A 401 -58.03 32.97 -11.57
N ASN A 402 -57.47 32.40 -10.52
CA ASN A 402 -57.84 32.70 -9.14
C ASN A 402 -57.44 34.13 -8.74
N ILE A 403 -56.31 34.64 -9.21
CA ILE A 403 -55.90 36.04 -9.01
C ILE A 403 -56.88 36.96 -9.72
N ALA A 404 -57.24 36.71 -10.98
CA ALA A 404 -58.21 37.50 -11.73
C ALA A 404 -59.61 37.49 -11.10
N LEU A 405 -60.06 36.39 -10.56
CA LEU A 405 -61.30 36.27 -9.80
C LEU A 405 -61.27 37.05 -8.48
N SER A 406 -60.14 37.08 -7.80
CA SER A 406 -59.96 37.86 -6.57
C SER A 406 -59.94 39.37 -6.84
N GLU A 407 -59.35 39.79 -7.97
CA GLU A 407 -59.37 41.19 -8.42
C GLU A 407 -60.76 41.65 -8.84
N GLN A 408 -61.54 40.79 -9.47
CA GLN A 408 -62.96 41.10 -9.81
C GLN A 408 -63.86 41.15 -8.56
N ALA A 409 -63.60 40.35 -7.55
CA ALA A 409 -64.36 40.35 -6.31
C ALA A 409 -64.02 41.52 -5.38
N GLY A 410 -62.85 42.14 -5.59
CA GLY A 410 -62.34 43.28 -4.79
C GLY A 410 -62.64 44.68 -5.32
N ALA A 411 -63.39 44.83 -6.45
CA ALA A 411 -63.77 46.12 -6.95
C ALA A 411 -64.95 46.70 -6.15
N PRO A 412 -64.81 47.75 -5.41
CA PRO A 412 -65.91 48.40 -4.69
C PRO A 412 -66.81 49.05 -5.70
N ASN A 413 -68.15 48.76 -5.60
CA ASN A 413 -69.19 49.32 -6.34
C ASN A 413 -69.43 50.76 -5.81
N ASP A 414 -68.73 51.72 -6.37
CA ASP A 414 -68.96 53.15 -6.06
C ASP A 414 -69.92 53.70 -7.11
N LYS A 415 -71.21 53.67 -6.75
CA LYS A 415 -72.24 54.54 -7.37
C LYS A 415 -72.80 55.50 -6.34
N GLY A 416 -72.38 56.72 -6.46
CA GLY A 416 -73.16 57.90 -6.27
C GLY A 416 -73.40 58.40 -4.88
N GLN A 417 -72.96 59.53 -4.56
CA GLN A 417 -73.78 60.73 -4.46
C GLN A 417 -72.92 61.95 -4.07
N GLY A 418 -73.24 63.02 -4.76
CA GLY A 418 -72.51 64.31 -4.60
C GLY A 418 -72.80 65.07 -3.31
N GLY A 419 -72.07 66.06 -3.09
CA GLY A 419 -72.32 67.12 -2.06
C GLY A 419 -71.06 67.94 -1.81
N ASN A 420 -71.08 69.15 -2.41
CA ASN A 420 -70.42 70.39 -2.02
C ASN A 420 -69.80 70.44 -0.60
N ASP A 421 -68.69 70.93 -0.44
CA ASP A 421 -68.35 72.29 0.03
C ASP A 421 -66.89 72.43 0.46
N ALA A 422 -66.22 73.23 -0.19
CA ALA A 422 -65.57 74.47 0.22
C ALA A 422 -64.70 74.52 1.49
N LYS A 423 -63.55 75.11 1.26
CA LYS A 423 -62.71 76.02 2.10
C LYS A 423 -61.64 75.43 3.01
N GLN A 424 -60.48 75.75 2.66
CA GLN A 424 -59.50 76.71 3.27
C GLN A 424 -58.59 76.13 4.35
N THR A 425 -57.34 76.46 4.04
CA THR A 425 -56.22 76.94 4.91
C THR A 425 -55.76 76.03 6.05
N GLU A 426 -54.53 75.70 6.16
CA GLU A 426 -53.22 76.38 6.14
C GLU A 426 -52.11 75.39 5.74
#